data_c46bd59f68c6d9c0266f81f00bb8a8f7
#
_entry.id   c46bd59f68c6d9c0266f81f00bb8a8f7
#
_cell.length_a   1.000
_cell.length_b   1.000
_cell.length_c   1.000
_cell.angle_alpha   90.00
_cell.angle_beta   90.00
_cell.angle_gamma   90.00
#
_symmetry.space_group_name_H-M   'P 1'
#
loop_
_entity.id
_entity.type
_entity.pdbx_description
1 polymer ?
#
loop_
_entity_poly.entity_id
_entity_poly.type
_entity_poly.pdbx_seq_one_letter_code
_entity_poly.pdbx_strand_id
1 'polypeptide(L)'
;MHCRSLPPIANPGSWVLILGTMPGKVSLREQQYYAHPQNLFWRITAEILGFDATSAYPLRVSSLKDHGVALWDVLQSCTRESSLDADIETSTIVPNDFDRFF
;
A
#
# COMPACT_ATOMS: atom_id res chain seq x y z
N MET A 1 -4.06 -1.88 -18.98
CA MET A 1 -2.79 -2.33 -18.42
C MET A 1 -3.04 -3.27 -17.24
N HIS A 2 -2.43 -4.42 -17.27
CA HIS A 2 -2.52 -5.36 -16.15
C HIS A 2 -1.65 -4.88 -14.99
N CYS A 3 -2.22 -4.85 -13.80
CA CYS A 3 -1.55 -4.38 -12.59
C CYS A 3 -1.53 -5.48 -11.53
N ARG A 4 -0.40 -5.58 -10.85
CA ARG A 4 -0.23 -6.51 -9.73
C ARG A 4 0.20 -5.73 -8.49
N SER A 5 -0.47 -5.96 -7.37
CA SER A 5 -0.20 -5.21 -6.14
C SER A 5 1.14 -5.60 -5.50
N LEU A 6 1.52 -4.83 -4.49
CA LEU A 6 2.77 -5.02 -3.75
C LEU A 6 2.59 -6.05 -2.64
N PRO A 7 3.70 -6.67 -2.16
CA PRO A 7 3.65 -7.49 -0.96
C PRO A 7 3.14 -6.69 0.23
N PRO A 8 2.48 -7.31 1.21
CA PRO A 8 2.03 -6.59 2.40
C PRO A 8 3.21 -6.12 3.25
N ILE A 9 3.02 -4.98 3.92
CA ILE A 9 3.90 -4.55 5.01
C ILE A 9 3.23 -5.02 6.30
N ALA A 10 3.87 -5.92 7.02
CA ALA A 10 3.30 -6.47 8.26
C ALA A 10 4.35 -7.13 9.14
N ASN A 11 4.04 -7.19 10.44
CA ASN A 11 4.75 -7.97 11.44
C ASN A 11 3.75 -8.88 12.17
N PRO A 12 4.20 -9.97 12.82
CA PRO A 12 3.32 -10.76 13.68
C PRO A 12 2.64 -9.95 14.79
N GLY A 13 3.26 -8.85 15.24
CA GLY A 13 2.70 -7.95 16.25
C GLY A 13 1.81 -6.85 15.70
N SER A 14 1.51 -6.83 14.40
CA SER A 14 0.63 -5.80 13.82
C SER A 14 -0.79 -5.94 14.34
N TRP A 15 -1.40 -4.82 14.72
CA TRP A 15 -2.76 -4.80 15.27
C TRP A 15 -3.71 -3.88 14.50
N VAL A 16 -3.19 -3.09 13.56
CA VAL A 16 -3.97 -2.26 12.65
C VAL A 16 -3.54 -2.58 11.23
N LEU A 17 -4.51 -2.81 10.36
CA LEU A 17 -4.28 -2.99 8.93
C LEU A 17 -4.94 -1.85 8.17
N ILE A 18 -4.15 -1.10 7.43
CA ILE A 18 -4.64 -0.06 6.51
C ILE A 18 -4.73 -0.69 5.13
N LEU A 19 -5.93 -0.66 4.55
CA LEU A 19 -6.19 -1.26 3.24
C LEU A 19 -6.43 -0.19 2.18
N GLY A 20 -5.69 -0.29 1.08
CA GLY A 20 -6.02 0.41 -0.16
C GLY A 20 -6.75 -0.52 -1.12
N THR A 21 -7.04 -0.04 -2.32
CA THR A 21 -7.66 -0.84 -3.39
C THR A 21 -6.58 -1.51 -4.24
N MET A 22 -5.74 -0.71 -4.87
CA MET A 22 -4.66 -1.13 -5.75
C MET A 22 -3.62 0.00 -5.82
N PRO A 23 -2.32 -0.30 -5.77
CA PRO A 23 -1.29 0.75 -5.91
C PRO A 23 -1.42 1.47 -7.25
N GLY A 24 -1.14 2.78 -7.26
CA GLY A 24 -1.07 3.57 -8.47
C GLY A 24 0.16 3.24 -9.32
N LYS A 25 0.24 3.83 -10.52
CA LYS A 25 1.34 3.55 -11.46
C LYS A 25 2.71 3.90 -10.89
N VAL A 26 2.82 5.02 -10.17
CA VAL A 26 4.09 5.44 -9.56
C VAL A 26 4.51 4.44 -8.48
N SER A 27 3.57 4.03 -7.63
CA SER A 27 3.84 3.04 -6.58
C SER A 27 4.29 1.71 -7.15
N LEU A 28 3.68 1.25 -8.22
CA LEU A 28 4.07 0.00 -8.87
C LEU A 28 5.45 0.12 -9.54
N ARG A 29 5.73 1.25 -10.19
CA ARG A 29 7.03 1.49 -10.79
C ARG A 29 8.16 1.52 -9.75
N GLU A 30 7.92 2.21 -8.62
CA GLU A 30 8.90 2.36 -7.55
C GLU A 30 8.91 1.18 -6.58
N GLN A 31 7.93 0.27 -6.67
CA GLN A 31 7.73 -0.83 -5.71
C GLN A 31 7.59 -0.32 -4.27
N GLN A 32 6.86 0.78 -4.10
CA GLN A 32 6.66 1.45 -2.81
C GLN A 32 5.21 1.87 -2.65
N TYR A 33 4.65 1.63 -1.47
CA TYR A 33 3.31 2.10 -1.12
C TYR A 33 3.26 3.63 -1.10
N TYR A 34 2.20 4.18 -1.69
CA TYR A 34 1.91 5.62 -1.67
C TYR A 34 3.09 6.47 -2.16
N ALA A 35 3.70 6.07 -3.27
CA ALA A 35 4.93 6.69 -3.78
C ALA A 35 4.70 7.97 -4.57
N HIS A 36 3.46 8.25 -5.04
CA HIS A 36 3.21 9.47 -5.82
C HIS A 36 3.54 10.71 -4.97
N PRO A 37 4.31 11.69 -5.52
CA PRO A 37 4.76 12.85 -4.73
C PRO A 37 3.64 13.67 -4.11
N GLN A 38 2.44 13.66 -4.68
CA GLN A 38 1.29 14.40 -4.16
C GLN A 38 0.46 13.60 -3.16
N ASN A 39 0.79 12.32 -2.93
CA ASN A 39 0.07 11.50 -1.96
C ASN A 39 0.50 11.88 -0.55
N LEU A 40 -0.45 12.16 0.32
CA LEU A 40 -0.20 12.66 1.68
C LEU A 40 -0.05 11.54 2.72
N PHE A 41 -0.18 10.27 2.34
CA PHE A 41 -0.18 9.16 3.29
C PHE A 41 1.03 9.19 4.23
N TRP A 42 2.24 9.26 3.66
CA TRP A 42 3.46 9.24 4.47
C TRP A 42 3.61 10.47 5.35
N ARG A 43 3.21 11.64 4.86
CA ARG A 43 3.27 12.87 5.66
C ARG A 43 2.32 12.83 6.84
N ILE A 44 1.09 12.39 6.61
CA ILE A 44 0.08 12.30 7.66
C ILE A 44 0.45 11.23 8.68
N THR A 45 0.85 10.05 8.20
CA THR A 45 1.21 8.93 9.08
C THR A 45 2.44 9.27 9.92
N ALA A 46 3.44 9.91 9.32
CA ALA A 46 4.64 10.33 10.03
C ALA A 46 4.31 11.33 11.15
N GLU A 47 3.40 12.27 10.89
CA GLU A 47 2.98 13.24 11.91
C GLU A 47 2.25 12.57 13.07
N ILE A 48 1.35 11.64 12.76
CA ILE A 48 0.57 10.93 13.78
C ILE A 48 1.46 10.00 14.62
N LEU A 49 2.37 9.26 13.98
CA LEU A 49 3.18 8.25 14.65
C LEU A 49 4.53 8.77 15.14
N GLY A 50 4.93 9.97 14.73
CA GLY A 50 6.14 10.61 15.24
C GLY A 50 7.44 10.18 14.57
N PHE A 51 7.42 9.90 13.26
CA PHE A 51 8.65 9.64 12.51
C PHE A 51 8.84 10.68 11.39
N ASP A 52 10.00 10.63 10.72
CA ASP A 52 10.35 11.58 9.66
C ASP A 52 9.87 11.09 8.29
N ALA A 53 8.90 11.81 7.70
CA ALA A 53 8.35 11.49 6.39
C ALA A 53 9.37 11.60 5.25
N THR A 54 10.49 12.31 5.47
CA THR A 54 11.54 12.47 4.46
C THR A 54 12.62 11.38 4.52
N SER A 55 12.55 10.48 5.51
CA SER A 55 13.49 9.38 5.61
C SER A 55 13.34 8.40 4.45
N ALA A 56 14.37 7.58 4.21
CA ALA A 56 14.34 6.57 3.16
C ALA A 56 13.16 5.61 3.36
N TYR A 57 12.61 5.10 2.27
CA TYR A 57 11.45 4.22 2.30
C TYR A 57 11.60 3.03 3.27
N PRO A 58 12.73 2.28 3.29
CA PRO A 58 12.90 1.18 4.24
C PRO A 58 12.77 1.61 5.70
N LEU A 59 13.21 2.81 6.03
CA LEU A 59 13.10 3.36 7.40
C LEU A 59 11.66 3.71 7.73
N ARG A 60 10.92 4.27 6.76
CA ARG A 60 9.48 4.55 6.94
C ARG A 60 8.68 3.27 7.14
N VAL A 61 8.99 2.23 6.37
CA VAL A 61 8.38 0.89 6.52
C VAL A 61 8.66 0.33 7.92
N SER A 62 9.90 0.41 8.39
CA SER A 62 10.27 -0.04 9.73
C SER A 62 9.50 0.72 10.81
N SER A 63 9.30 2.02 10.63
CA SER A 63 8.55 2.85 11.58
C SER A 63 7.09 2.40 11.69
N LEU A 64 6.45 2.08 10.55
CA LEU A 64 5.09 1.53 10.58
C LEU A 64 5.04 0.22 11.34
N LYS A 65 5.95 -0.70 11.04
CA LYS A 65 6.02 -2.00 11.71
C LYS A 65 6.22 -1.86 13.21
N ASP A 66 7.10 -0.96 13.63
CA ASP A 66 7.38 -0.69 15.04
C ASP A 66 6.16 -0.17 15.78
N HIS A 67 5.25 0.52 15.09
CA HIS A 67 4.00 1.02 15.66
C HIS A 67 2.83 0.03 15.51
N GLY A 68 3.09 -1.17 15.02
CA GLY A 68 2.06 -2.19 14.87
C GLY A 68 1.10 -1.94 13.70
N VAL A 69 1.49 -1.14 12.71
CA VAL A 69 0.67 -0.80 11.55
C VAL A 69 1.09 -1.65 10.35
N ALA A 70 0.12 -2.31 9.73
CA ALA A 70 0.30 -3.06 8.50
C ALA A 70 -0.36 -2.34 7.33
N LEU A 71 0.20 -2.51 6.14
CA LEU A 71 -0.34 -1.98 4.89
C LEU A 71 -0.57 -3.10 3.90
N TRP A 72 -1.69 -3.06 3.22
CA TRP A 72 -1.95 -3.93 2.09
C TRP A 72 -3.03 -3.32 1.20
N ASP A 73 -3.32 -3.98 0.08
CA ASP A 73 -4.40 -3.60 -0.81
C ASP A 73 -5.40 -4.74 -0.91
N VAL A 74 -6.66 -4.42 -1.21
CA VAL A 74 -7.71 -5.43 -1.35
C VAL A 74 -7.45 -6.31 -2.56
N LEU A 75 -6.97 -5.73 -3.67
CA LEU A 75 -6.78 -6.45 -4.92
C LEU A 75 -5.35 -6.98 -5.05
N GLN A 76 -5.22 -8.25 -5.44
CA GLN A 76 -3.94 -8.83 -5.84
C GLN A 76 -3.55 -8.36 -7.23
N SER A 77 -4.51 -8.36 -8.16
CA SER A 77 -4.29 -7.91 -9.54
C SER A 77 -5.59 -7.43 -10.16
N CYS A 78 -5.47 -6.61 -11.19
CA CYS A 78 -6.58 -6.13 -12.00
C CYS A 78 -6.06 -5.53 -13.30
N THR A 79 -6.96 -5.17 -14.20
CA THR A 79 -6.63 -4.40 -15.41
C THR A 79 -7.27 -3.02 -15.32
N ARG A 80 -6.49 -1.99 -15.60
CA ARG A 80 -6.96 -0.60 -15.65
C ARG A 80 -6.03 0.22 -16.53
N GLU A 81 -6.54 1.33 -17.10
CA GLU A 81 -5.76 2.19 -17.97
C GLU A 81 -5.03 3.31 -17.23
N SER A 82 -5.54 3.71 -16.07
CA SER A 82 -4.97 4.79 -15.25
C SER A 82 -4.74 4.33 -13.82
N SER A 83 -4.31 5.26 -12.95
CA SER A 83 -4.18 5.00 -11.51
C SER A 83 -5.50 5.17 -10.76
N LEU A 84 -6.60 5.54 -11.43
CA LEU A 84 -7.89 5.75 -10.79
C LEU A 84 -8.60 4.42 -10.56
N ASP A 85 -9.17 4.23 -9.37
CA ASP A 85 -9.94 3.03 -9.04
C ASP A 85 -11.17 2.87 -9.96
N ALA A 86 -11.77 3.99 -10.41
CA ALA A 86 -12.90 3.96 -11.31
C ALA A 86 -12.58 3.32 -12.69
N ASP A 87 -11.30 3.28 -13.07
CA ASP A 87 -10.86 2.70 -14.33
C ASP A 87 -10.55 1.20 -14.25
N ILE A 88 -10.70 0.60 -13.05
CA ILE A 88 -10.50 -0.83 -12.89
C ILE A 88 -11.60 -1.61 -13.63
N GLU A 89 -11.17 -2.52 -14.48
CA GLU A 89 -12.09 -3.44 -15.15
C GLU A 89 -12.51 -4.53 -14.18
N THR A 90 -13.76 -4.49 -13.71
CA THR A 90 -14.24 -5.37 -12.65
C THR A 90 -14.12 -6.86 -12.96
N SER A 91 -14.22 -7.24 -14.23
CA SER A 91 -14.06 -8.64 -14.65
C SER A 91 -12.63 -9.16 -14.49
N THR A 92 -11.65 -8.28 -14.26
CA THR A 92 -10.22 -8.64 -14.13
C THR A 92 -9.75 -8.69 -12.69
N ILE A 93 -10.62 -8.38 -11.73
CA ILE A 93 -10.26 -8.29 -10.31
C ILE A 93 -9.92 -9.67 -9.75
N VAL A 94 -8.75 -9.75 -9.10
CA VAL A 94 -8.35 -10.88 -8.28
C VAL A 94 -8.03 -10.33 -6.88
N PRO A 95 -8.82 -10.67 -5.86
CA PRO A 95 -8.55 -10.19 -4.50
C PRO A 95 -7.36 -10.90 -3.87
N ASN A 96 -6.72 -10.23 -2.91
CA ASN A 96 -5.70 -10.85 -2.09
C ASN A 96 -6.32 -11.89 -1.16
N ASP A 97 -5.52 -12.87 -0.74
CA ASP A 97 -5.96 -13.95 0.15
C ASP A 97 -5.81 -13.49 1.61
N PHE A 98 -6.87 -12.87 2.13
CA PHE A 98 -6.89 -12.36 3.50
C PHE A 98 -6.94 -13.47 4.55
N ASP A 99 -7.58 -14.59 4.24
CA ASP A 99 -7.63 -15.74 5.16
C ASP A 99 -6.21 -16.24 5.44
N ARG A 100 -5.38 -16.30 4.42
CA ARG A 100 -3.99 -16.73 4.55
C ARG A 100 -3.13 -15.67 5.26
N PHE A 101 -3.46 -14.38 5.07
CA PHE A 101 -2.75 -13.28 5.72
C PHE A 101 -2.97 -13.27 7.23
N PHE A 102 -4.21 -13.49 7.65
CA PHE A 102 -4.58 -13.56 9.04
C PHE A 102 -4.33 -14.96 9.61
#